data_281057798f679d9154ff74e86b4c6dc2
#
_entry.id   281057798f679d9154ff74e86b4c6dc2
#
_cell.length_a   1.000
_cell.length_b   1.000
_cell.length_c   1.000
_cell.angle_alpha   90.00
_cell.angle_beta   90.00
_cell.angle_gamma   90.00
#
_symmetry.space_group_name_H-M   'P 1'
#
loop_
_entity.id
_entity.type
_entity.pdbx_description
1 polymer ?
#
loop_
_entity_poly.entity_id
_entity_poly.type
_entity_poly.pdbx_seq_one_letter_code
_entity_poly.pdbx_strand_id
1 'polypeptide(L)'
;MRGLTRKLGGKSRGAGALLALAALFIGLTMLFTFLLRGARIDLTESKLYSLAPGTERIVGSLDEPINLYFFFSQEASGESPRLRAYAQRVRELLEEMAQRSGGKLRLSVIDPEPFSEEEDRAAEFGLPAVPIGARGESLYFGLAGTNATDGREVIGFFQPDKEEFLEYDVASLVYRLDHAVRPVVGLIAGVPVEPSFDQFSGGMREGWASIAQLRELVEVKSLGTDAGPIGEDVDVLLVIHPQDLPPKTLYAIDQYVLGGGKLIAFVDPKSDSDPAARMGGPMEAGASASSLAPLLDRWGIQFDTGQVLGDRGLGLTVAMRPGEPPSQHIAIVGLDRESMNADDVVTSALDLVNVMTAGALAKKDGAAIEFEPLLQSSDDAALMPAVRFSFLPDSGALLDGFKPTG
;
A
#
# COMPACT_ATOMS: atom_id res chain seq x y z
N MET A 1 -5.94 92.13 17.63
CA MET A 1 -6.79 90.93 17.78
C MET A 1 -6.63 90.01 16.59
N ARG A 2 -5.70 89.09 16.62
CA ARG A 2 -5.47 88.08 15.59
C ARG A 2 -4.93 86.82 16.31
N GLY A 3 -5.60 85.68 16.14
CA GLY A 3 -4.99 84.43 16.51
C GLY A 3 -5.80 83.58 17.45
N LEU A 4 -6.86 82.87 16.98
CA LEU A 4 -7.45 81.70 17.68
C LEU A 4 -8.42 80.94 16.74
N THR A 5 -7.93 80.48 15.58
CA THR A 5 -8.71 79.52 14.75
C THR A 5 -7.80 78.63 13.92
N ARG A 6 -6.94 77.84 14.60
CA ARG A 6 -6.17 76.80 13.83
C ARG A 6 -5.64 75.70 14.72
N LYS A 7 -6.53 74.91 15.36
CA LYS A 7 -6.09 73.65 16.04
C LYS A 7 -7.17 72.57 16.15
N LEU A 8 -8.25 72.61 15.41
CA LEU A 8 -9.27 71.54 15.44
C LEU A 8 -9.29 70.63 14.20
N GLY A 9 -8.53 70.92 13.14
CA GLY A 9 -8.54 70.14 11.89
C GLY A 9 -7.59 68.97 11.84
N GLY A 10 -6.69 68.82 12.83
CA GLY A 10 -5.69 67.72 12.81
C GLY A 10 -6.17 66.37 13.46
N LYS A 11 -7.00 66.46 14.50
CA LYS A 11 -7.49 65.35 15.26
C LYS A 11 -8.58 64.56 14.49
N SER A 12 -9.43 65.18 13.72
CA SER A 12 -10.49 64.58 12.94
C SER A 12 -9.96 63.81 11.70
N ARG A 13 -8.88 64.36 11.09
CA ARG A 13 -8.20 63.63 9.97
C ARG A 13 -7.44 62.39 10.44
N GLY A 14 -6.83 62.42 11.62
CA GLY A 14 -6.19 61.26 12.23
C GLY A 14 -7.18 60.13 12.61
N ALA A 15 -8.33 60.52 13.18
CA ALA A 15 -9.38 59.56 13.54
C ALA A 15 -10.02 58.90 12.30
N GLY A 16 -10.25 59.70 11.23
CA GLY A 16 -10.75 59.15 9.96
C GLY A 16 -9.76 58.20 9.27
N ALA A 17 -8.46 58.52 9.32
CA ALA A 17 -7.41 57.65 8.79
C ALA A 17 -7.28 56.33 9.58
N LEU A 18 -7.42 56.36 10.91
CA LEU A 18 -7.44 55.19 11.75
C LEU A 18 -8.65 54.26 11.49
N LEU A 19 -9.84 54.86 11.30
CA LEU A 19 -11.06 54.12 10.96
C LEU A 19 -10.95 53.49 9.56
N ALA A 20 -10.39 54.20 8.59
CA ALA A 20 -10.15 53.63 7.25
C ALA A 20 -9.14 52.49 7.27
N LEU A 21 -8.07 52.60 8.08
CA LEU A 21 -7.08 51.53 8.26
C LEU A 21 -7.68 50.29 8.96
N ALA A 22 -8.52 50.52 9.98
CA ALA A 22 -9.24 49.44 10.66
C ALA A 22 -10.23 48.71 9.72
N ALA A 23 -10.99 49.50 8.93
CA ALA A 23 -11.90 48.95 7.94
C ALA A 23 -11.17 48.13 6.84
N LEU A 24 -10.02 48.65 6.37
CA LEU A 24 -9.15 47.97 5.42
C LEU A 24 -8.58 46.67 6.02
N PHE A 25 -8.14 46.70 7.27
CA PHE A 25 -7.63 45.51 7.97
C PHE A 25 -8.72 44.43 8.12
N ILE A 26 -9.92 44.81 8.56
CA ILE A 26 -11.06 43.92 8.68
C ILE A 26 -11.43 43.33 7.30
N GLY A 27 -11.49 44.16 6.25
CA GLY A 27 -11.78 43.77 4.90
C GLY A 27 -10.74 42.76 4.33
N LEU A 28 -9.45 43.06 4.55
CA LEU A 28 -8.36 42.15 4.17
C LEU A 28 -8.43 40.86 4.96
N THR A 29 -8.67 40.89 6.27
CA THR A 29 -8.81 39.69 7.09
C THR A 29 -9.98 38.83 6.62
N MET A 30 -11.14 39.42 6.35
CA MET A 30 -12.29 38.68 5.77
C MET A 30 -11.98 38.09 4.39
N LEU A 31 -11.32 38.89 3.53
CA LEU A 31 -10.93 38.42 2.19
C LEU A 31 -9.93 37.26 2.27
N PHE A 32 -8.89 37.37 3.11
CA PHE A 32 -7.93 36.32 3.33
C PHE A 32 -8.57 35.06 3.95
N THR A 33 -9.46 35.23 4.93
CA THR A 33 -10.21 34.10 5.52
C THR A 33 -11.09 33.41 4.48
N PHE A 34 -11.67 34.16 3.54
CA PHE A 34 -12.48 33.60 2.46
C PHE A 34 -11.65 32.95 1.38
N LEU A 35 -10.55 33.58 0.94
CA LEU A 35 -9.65 33.05 -0.11
C LEU A 35 -8.82 31.86 0.37
N LEU A 36 -8.46 31.84 1.66
CA LEU A 36 -7.66 30.76 2.25
C LEU A 36 -8.52 29.68 2.95
N ARG A 37 -9.85 29.74 2.81
CA ARG A 37 -10.71 28.63 3.26
C ARG A 37 -10.35 27.37 2.49
N GLY A 38 -9.60 26.48 3.13
CA GLY A 38 -9.13 25.22 2.56
C GLY A 38 -7.67 25.19 2.10
N ALA A 39 -6.96 26.31 2.09
CA ALA A 39 -5.51 26.31 1.87
C ALA A 39 -4.79 25.92 3.17
N ARG A 40 -4.64 24.61 3.42
CA ARG A 40 -3.76 24.06 4.46
C ARG A 40 -2.40 23.80 3.82
N ILE A 41 -1.36 24.46 4.30
CA ILE A 41 0.02 24.13 3.93
C ILE A 41 0.52 23.18 5.00
N ASP A 42 0.65 21.91 4.64
CA ASP A 42 1.26 20.90 5.49
C ASP A 42 2.77 21.10 5.49
N LEU A 43 3.31 21.52 6.64
CA LEU A 43 4.73 21.73 6.87
C LEU A 43 5.39 20.55 7.61
N THR A 44 4.67 19.46 7.83
CA THR A 44 5.21 18.28 8.48
C THR A 44 6.08 17.48 7.50
N GLU A 45 7.19 16.94 7.99
CA GLU A 45 8.13 16.14 7.20
C GLU A 45 7.45 14.93 6.53
N SER A 46 6.43 14.36 7.18
CA SER A 46 5.65 13.19 6.72
C SER A 46 4.33 13.55 6.05
N LYS A 47 4.06 14.84 5.75
CA LYS A 47 2.80 15.31 5.14
C LYS A 47 1.54 14.77 5.84
N LEU A 48 1.58 14.69 7.17
CA LEU A 48 0.55 14.07 8.02
C LEU A 48 -0.86 14.65 7.86
N TYR A 49 -1.01 15.83 7.27
CA TYR A 49 -2.27 16.56 7.09
C TYR A 49 -2.70 16.67 5.62
N SER A 50 -2.06 15.94 4.72
CA SER A 50 -2.45 15.83 3.31
C SER A 50 -2.72 14.36 2.97
N LEU A 51 -3.80 14.11 2.24
CA LEU A 51 -4.12 12.76 1.79
C LEU A 51 -3.09 12.27 0.76
N ALA A 52 -2.78 10.99 0.81
CA ALA A 52 -2.02 10.33 -0.24
C ALA A 52 -2.77 10.39 -1.59
N PRO A 53 -2.06 10.47 -2.74
CA PRO A 53 -2.71 10.54 -4.05
C PRO A 53 -3.67 9.38 -4.35
N GLY A 54 -3.43 8.20 -3.77
CA GLY A 54 -4.33 7.05 -3.84
C GLY A 54 -5.64 7.31 -3.13
N THR A 55 -5.57 7.79 -1.90
CA THR A 55 -6.74 8.14 -1.09
C THR A 55 -7.57 9.25 -1.73
N GLU A 56 -6.91 10.31 -2.25
CA GLU A 56 -7.61 11.39 -2.98
C GLU A 56 -8.40 10.85 -4.19
N ARG A 57 -7.83 9.91 -4.94
CA ARG A 57 -8.52 9.28 -6.05
C ARG A 57 -9.72 8.47 -5.59
N ILE A 58 -9.57 7.64 -4.54
CA ILE A 58 -10.67 6.84 -3.98
C ILE A 58 -11.83 7.76 -3.56
N VAL A 59 -11.58 8.76 -2.71
CA VAL A 59 -12.66 9.62 -2.20
C VAL A 59 -13.24 10.56 -3.26
N GLY A 60 -12.43 10.92 -4.27
CA GLY A 60 -12.87 11.77 -5.39
C GLY A 60 -13.68 11.04 -6.47
N SER A 61 -13.56 9.71 -6.57
CA SER A 61 -14.22 8.87 -7.57
C SER A 61 -15.44 8.10 -7.06
N LEU A 62 -15.85 8.31 -5.80
CA LEU A 62 -17.00 7.62 -5.23
C LEU A 62 -18.23 7.76 -6.14
N ASP A 63 -18.91 6.65 -6.42
CA ASP A 63 -20.12 6.64 -7.25
C ASP A 63 -21.36 7.04 -6.45
N GLU A 64 -21.50 6.51 -5.23
CA GLU A 64 -22.66 6.72 -4.37
C GLU A 64 -22.27 7.30 -2.99
N PRO A 65 -23.23 7.91 -2.26
CA PRO A 65 -22.97 8.42 -0.93
C PRO A 65 -22.66 7.30 0.07
N ILE A 66 -21.58 7.51 0.85
CA ILE A 66 -21.17 6.66 1.96
C ILE A 66 -21.32 7.44 3.25
N ASN A 67 -21.92 6.82 4.28
CA ASN A 67 -22.04 7.39 5.60
C ASN A 67 -21.00 6.75 6.52
N LEU A 68 -20.17 7.58 7.15
CA LEU A 68 -19.19 7.19 8.16
C LEU A 68 -19.66 7.64 9.53
N TYR A 69 -19.57 6.73 10.49
CA TYR A 69 -19.91 6.93 11.90
C TYR A 69 -18.65 6.70 12.73
N PHE A 70 -18.05 7.79 13.19
CA PHE A 70 -16.87 7.75 14.03
C PHE A 70 -17.27 7.77 15.50
N PHE A 71 -17.00 6.68 16.20
CA PHE A 71 -17.32 6.50 17.61
C PHE A 71 -16.08 6.73 18.47
N PHE A 72 -16.19 7.66 19.42
CA PHE A 72 -15.11 7.91 20.37
C PHE A 72 -15.66 8.38 21.72
N SER A 73 -15.51 7.54 22.77
CA SER A 73 -15.93 7.84 24.13
C SER A 73 -14.99 8.86 24.79
N GLN A 74 -15.39 10.13 24.80
CA GLN A 74 -14.54 11.23 25.28
C GLN A 74 -14.31 11.14 26.80
N GLU A 75 -15.36 10.88 27.59
CA GLU A 75 -15.29 10.80 29.04
C GLU A 75 -14.39 9.64 29.48
N ALA A 76 -14.63 8.44 28.95
CA ALA A 76 -13.85 7.25 29.26
C ALA A 76 -12.36 7.40 28.88
N SER A 77 -12.03 8.21 27.87
CA SER A 77 -10.66 8.48 27.44
C SER A 77 -9.89 9.49 28.33
N GLY A 78 -10.55 10.07 29.34
CA GLY A 78 -10.05 11.18 30.15
C GLY A 78 -8.67 10.97 30.80
N GLU A 79 -8.34 9.71 31.14
CA GLU A 79 -7.05 9.36 31.76
C GLU A 79 -5.91 9.14 30.75
N SER A 80 -6.19 9.14 29.41
CA SER A 80 -5.18 8.89 28.37
C SER A 80 -5.03 10.04 27.38
N PRO A 81 -4.11 11.00 27.61
CA PRO A 81 -3.85 12.09 26.65
C PRO A 81 -3.42 11.61 25.26
N ARG A 82 -2.67 10.50 25.20
CA ARG A 82 -2.20 9.91 23.94
C ARG A 82 -3.39 9.41 23.09
N LEU A 83 -4.35 8.76 23.72
CA LEU A 83 -5.53 8.24 23.03
C LEU A 83 -6.39 9.38 22.46
N ARG A 84 -6.57 10.46 23.24
CA ARG A 84 -7.30 11.66 22.77
C ARG A 84 -6.60 12.36 21.61
N ALA A 85 -5.28 12.47 21.66
CA ALA A 85 -4.50 13.05 20.57
C ALA A 85 -4.66 12.21 19.29
N TYR A 86 -4.62 10.89 19.42
CA TYR A 86 -4.83 10.00 18.28
C TYR A 86 -6.27 10.04 17.75
N ALA A 87 -7.28 10.09 18.63
CA ALA A 87 -8.67 10.26 18.20
C ALA A 87 -8.91 11.59 17.45
N GLN A 88 -8.25 12.66 17.88
CA GLN A 88 -8.27 13.92 17.16
C GLN A 88 -7.65 13.78 15.76
N ARG A 89 -6.55 13.05 15.65
CA ARG A 89 -5.89 12.75 14.38
C ARG A 89 -6.78 11.94 13.43
N VAL A 90 -7.45 10.89 13.95
CA VAL A 90 -8.44 10.10 13.19
C VAL A 90 -9.56 11.00 12.68
N ARG A 91 -10.10 11.84 13.55
CA ARG A 91 -11.18 12.78 13.19
C ARG A 91 -10.76 13.74 12.08
N GLU A 92 -9.56 14.33 12.18
CA GLU A 92 -9.03 15.26 11.17
C GLU A 92 -8.86 14.60 9.81
N LEU A 93 -8.37 13.36 9.77
CA LEU A 93 -8.28 12.57 8.54
C LEU A 93 -9.67 12.33 7.93
N LEU A 94 -10.66 11.91 8.72
CA LEU A 94 -12.02 11.66 8.26
C LEU A 94 -12.69 12.93 7.73
N GLU A 95 -12.49 14.07 8.41
CA GLU A 95 -12.99 15.38 7.97
C GLU A 95 -12.35 15.81 6.63
N GLU A 96 -11.05 15.61 6.45
CA GLU A 96 -10.36 15.92 5.18
C GLU A 96 -10.88 15.03 4.04
N MET A 97 -11.01 13.71 4.26
CA MET A 97 -11.58 12.79 3.28
C MET A 97 -13.01 13.20 2.91
N ALA A 98 -13.84 13.56 3.90
CA ALA A 98 -15.20 14.02 3.66
C ALA A 98 -15.24 15.31 2.81
N GLN A 99 -14.33 16.25 3.06
CA GLN A 99 -14.21 17.49 2.26
C GLN A 99 -13.82 17.20 0.82
N ARG A 100 -12.86 16.28 0.58
CA ARG A 100 -12.37 15.92 -0.76
C ARG A 100 -13.35 15.10 -1.57
N SER A 101 -14.30 14.42 -0.92
CA SER A 101 -15.32 13.58 -1.59
C SER A 101 -16.41 14.35 -2.34
N GLY A 102 -16.40 15.69 -2.32
CA GLY A 102 -17.47 16.49 -2.95
C GLY A 102 -18.84 16.30 -2.29
N GLY A 103 -18.90 15.85 -1.03
CA GLY A 103 -20.13 15.63 -0.26
C GLY A 103 -20.70 14.22 -0.38
N LYS A 104 -20.00 13.30 -1.07
CA LYS A 104 -20.40 11.89 -1.14
C LYS A 104 -20.01 11.12 0.12
N LEU A 105 -18.96 11.50 0.83
CA LEU A 105 -18.60 10.93 2.12
C LEU A 105 -19.17 11.80 3.25
N ARG A 106 -20.08 11.24 4.03
CA ARG A 106 -20.78 11.94 5.11
C ARG A 106 -20.29 11.42 6.45
N LEU A 107 -19.66 12.28 7.24
CA LEU A 107 -19.12 11.94 8.55
C LEU A 107 -20.08 12.35 9.66
N SER A 108 -20.36 11.41 10.55
CA SER A 108 -21.05 11.62 11.83
C SER A 108 -20.12 11.23 12.96
N VAL A 109 -19.84 12.17 13.86
CA VAL A 109 -19.04 11.91 15.07
C VAL A 109 -19.98 11.62 16.23
N ILE A 110 -19.79 10.50 16.89
CA ILE A 110 -20.65 9.96 17.94
C ILE A 110 -19.80 9.74 19.19
N ASP A 111 -20.30 10.20 20.34
CA ASP A 111 -19.67 10.04 21.66
C ASP A 111 -20.51 9.07 22.49
N PRO A 112 -20.18 7.76 22.52
CA PRO A 112 -20.93 6.79 23.31
C PRO A 112 -20.67 7.01 24.80
N GLU A 113 -21.73 7.43 25.51
CA GLU A 113 -21.76 7.47 26.96
C GLU A 113 -22.36 6.18 27.52
N PRO A 114 -22.01 5.76 28.74
CA PRO A 114 -22.57 4.56 29.34
C PRO A 114 -24.13 4.61 29.43
N PHE A 115 -24.78 3.55 28.94
CA PHE A 115 -26.24 3.40 28.90
C PHE A 115 -26.96 4.39 27.98
N SER A 116 -26.30 4.94 26.98
CA SER A 116 -26.85 5.85 25.98
C SER A 116 -27.32 5.11 24.72
N GLU A 117 -28.14 5.80 23.89
CA GLU A 117 -28.53 5.32 22.55
C GLU A 117 -27.28 5.23 21.61
N GLU A 118 -26.28 6.05 21.86
CA GLU A 118 -25.02 6.05 21.13
C GLU A 118 -24.18 4.80 21.43
N GLU A 119 -24.21 4.31 22.68
CA GLU A 119 -23.58 3.04 23.06
C GLU A 119 -24.29 1.86 22.37
N ASP A 120 -25.62 1.83 22.41
CA ASP A 120 -26.43 0.80 21.75
C ASP A 120 -26.15 0.79 20.24
N ARG A 121 -26.04 1.97 19.64
CA ARG A 121 -25.69 2.11 18.22
C ARG A 121 -24.30 1.61 17.90
N ALA A 122 -23.31 1.87 18.75
CA ALA A 122 -21.95 1.32 18.58
C ALA A 122 -21.97 -0.21 18.62
N ALA A 123 -22.73 -0.79 19.56
CA ALA A 123 -22.90 -2.23 19.67
C ALA A 123 -23.66 -2.82 18.45
N GLU A 124 -24.67 -2.14 17.91
CA GLU A 124 -25.40 -2.54 16.70
C GLU A 124 -24.47 -2.59 15.47
N PHE A 125 -23.53 -1.66 15.37
CA PHE A 125 -22.50 -1.70 14.33
C PHE A 125 -21.44 -2.80 14.56
N GLY A 126 -21.42 -3.43 15.75
CA GLY A 126 -20.45 -4.47 16.10
C GLY A 126 -19.11 -3.94 16.59
N LEU A 127 -19.05 -2.69 17.06
CA LEU A 127 -17.84 -2.17 17.68
C LEU A 127 -17.63 -2.80 19.07
N PRO A 128 -16.41 -3.26 19.39
CA PRO A 128 -16.12 -3.80 20.72
C PRO A 128 -16.01 -2.69 21.77
N ALA A 129 -16.65 -2.91 22.91
CA ALA A 129 -16.43 -2.13 24.10
C ALA A 129 -15.13 -2.56 24.77
N VAL A 130 -14.11 -1.70 24.79
CA VAL A 130 -12.82 -1.99 25.42
C VAL A 130 -12.83 -1.46 26.85
N PRO A 131 -12.72 -2.32 27.89
CA PRO A 131 -12.69 -1.86 29.28
C PRO A 131 -11.38 -1.10 29.57
N ILE A 132 -11.50 0.12 30.10
CA ILE A 132 -10.36 0.94 30.49
C ILE A 132 -10.50 1.43 31.94
N GLY A 133 -9.33 1.79 32.52
CA GLY A 133 -9.29 2.30 33.88
C GLY A 133 -9.63 1.27 34.97
N ALA A 134 -9.49 1.68 36.23
CA ALA A 134 -9.73 0.80 37.39
C ALA A 134 -11.23 0.48 37.61
N ARG A 135 -12.13 1.25 37.01
CA ARG A 135 -13.58 1.09 37.12
C ARG A 135 -14.19 0.22 36.02
N GLY A 136 -13.39 -0.16 35.00
CA GLY A 136 -13.86 -0.96 33.88
C GLY A 136 -14.87 -0.21 32.98
N GLU A 137 -14.71 1.10 32.82
CA GLU A 137 -15.53 1.91 31.94
C GLU A 137 -15.32 1.44 30.49
N SER A 138 -16.41 1.39 29.69
CA SER A 138 -16.36 0.99 28.30
C SER A 138 -15.83 2.12 27.43
N LEU A 139 -14.77 1.87 26.68
CA LEU A 139 -14.25 2.76 25.65
C LEU A 139 -14.62 2.24 24.28
N TYR A 140 -15.27 3.05 23.50
CA TYR A 140 -15.43 2.87 22.06
C TYR A 140 -14.48 3.80 21.32
N PHE A 141 -13.71 3.24 20.40
CA PHE A 141 -12.82 4.02 19.53
C PHE A 141 -12.70 3.33 18.18
N GLY A 142 -13.71 3.52 17.34
CA GLY A 142 -13.81 2.83 16.07
C GLY A 142 -14.56 3.62 15.01
N LEU A 143 -14.68 3.03 13.83
CA LEU A 143 -15.35 3.58 12.67
C LEU A 143 -16.28 2.55 12.08
N ALA A 144 -17.52 2.91 11.84
CA ALA A 144 -18.44 2.14 11.01
C ALA A 144 -18.78 2.94 9.76
N GLY A 145 -18.94 2.24 8.64
CA GLY A 145 -19.36 2.83 7.38
C GLY A 145 -20.53 2.06 6.78
N THR A 146 -21.43 2.77 6.08
CA THR A 146 -22.53 2.17 5.33
C THR A 146 -22.66 2.82 3.95
N ASN A 147 -23.03 2.03 2.95
CA ASN A 147 -23.33 2.50 1.61
C ASN A 147 -24.85 2.52 1.32
N ALA A 148 -25.23 2.85 0.10
CA ALA A 148 -26.63 2.94 -0.33
C ALA A 148 -27.31 1.55 -0.49
N THR A 149 -26.55 0.45 -0.55
CA THR A 149 -27.03 -0.93 -0.72
C THR A 149 -27.00 -1.73 0.58
N ASP A 150 -27.04 -1.06 1.74
CA ASP A 150 -26.96 -1.66 3.09
C ASP A 150 -25.65 -2.43 3.35
N GLY A 151 -24.61 -2.22 2.52
CA GLY A 151 -23.26 -2.71 2.79
C GLY A 151 -22.71 -2.05 4.05
N ARG A 152 -22.04 -2.83 4.91
CA ARG A 152 -21.46 -2.36 6.18
C ARG A 152 -20.00 -2.82 6.29
N GLU A 153 -19.13 -1.87 6.65
CA GLU A 153 -17.71 -2.12 6.96
C GLU A 153 -17.37 -1.46 8.30
N VAL A 154 -16.49 -2.08 9.07
CA VAL A 154 -16.19 -1.63 10.44
C VAL A 154 -14.69 -1.73 10.74
N ILE A 155 -14.12 -0.66 11.29
CA ILE A 155 -12.85 -0.69 12.03
C ILE A 155 -13.24 -0.71 13.50
N GLY A 156 -13.15 -1.88 14.15
CA GLY A 156 -13.67 -2.07 15.51
C GLY A 156 -12.95 -1.21 16.54
N PHE A 157 -11.62 -1.08 16.43
CA PHE A 157 -10.82 -0.27 17.35
C PHE A 157 -9.58 0.30 16.70
N PHE A 158 -9.37 1.61 16.79
CA PHE A 158 -8.15 2.27 16.31
C PHE A 158 -7.01 2.11 17.32
N GLN A 159 -5.94 1.42 16.92
CA GLN A 159 -4.77 1.16 17.74
C GLN A 159 -3.72 2.27 17.55
N PRO A 160 -3.30 2.99 18.62
CA PRO A 160 -2.33 4.09 18.49
C PRO A 160 -0.93 3.67 18.03
N ASP A 161 -0.57 2.41 18.14
CA ASP A 161 0.69 1.83 17.65
C ASP A 161 0.67 1.48 16.15
N LYS A 162 -0.51 1.57 15.52
CA LYS A 162 -0.71 1.41 14.08
C LYS A 162 -1.07 2.72 13.37
N GLU A 163 -0.74 3.86 13.95
CA GLU A 163 -1.07 5.19 13.39
C GLU A 163 -0.54 5.38 11.96
N GLU A 164 0.58 4.78 11.61
CA GLU A 164 1.16 4.83 10.26
C GLU A 164 0.26 4.20 9.18
N PHE A 165 -0.62 3.25 9.55
CA PHE A 165 -1.58 2.59 8.64
C PHE A 165 -2.97 3.23 8.65
N LEU A 166 -3.20 4.26 9.46
CA LEU A 166 -4.52 4.87 9.65
C LEU A 166 -5.20 5.27 8.34
N GLU A 167 -4.47 5.98 7.49
CA GLU A 167 -5.03 6.44 6.20
C GLU A 167 -5.37 5.27 5.30
N TYR A 168 -4.50 4.25 5.24
CA TYR A 168 -4.75 3.03 4.47
C TYR A 168 -5.99 2.29 4.96
N ASP A 169 -6.13 2.09 6.26
CA ASP A 169 -7.27 1.35 6.85
C ASP A 169 -8.60 2.04 6.55
N VAL A 170 -8.65 3.36 6.70
CA VAL A 170 -9.85 4.15 6.40
C VAL A 170 -10.14 4.18 4.89
N ALA A 171 -9.13 4.40 4.05
CA ALA A 171 -9.30 4.40 2.59
C ALA A 171 -9.77 3.03 2.08
N SER A 172 -9.24 1.95 2.65
CA SER A 172 -9.65 0.57 2.35
C SER A 172 -11.11 0.31 2.74
N LEU A 173 -11.56 0.79 3.91
CA LEU A 173 -12.97 0.70 4.31
C LEU A 173 -13.88 1.43 3.32
N VAL A 174 -13.52 2.66 2.94
CA VAL A 174 -14.29 3.46 1.97
C VAL A 174 -14.33 2.77 0.61
N TYR A 175 -13.20 2.25 0.14
CA TYR A 175 -13.10 1.53 -1.12
C TYR A 175 -14.01 0.29 -1.15
N ARG A 176 -14.04 -0.52 -0.08
CA ARG A 176 -14.91 -1.70 0.02
C ARG A 176 -16.39 -1.35 0.03
N LEU A 177 -16.78 -0.22 0.61
CA LEU A 177 -18.16 0.26 0.61
C LEU A 177 -18.61 0.76 -0.76
N ASP A 178 -17.70 1.38 -1.52
CA ASP A 178 -17.98 1.87 -2.87
C ASP A 178 -18.06 0.72 -3.88
N HIS A 179 -17.24 -0.32 -3.69
CA HIS A 179 -17.17 -1.49 -4.55
C HIS A 179 -17.86 -2.70 -3.91
N ALA A 180 -19.19 -2.71 -3.95
CA ALA A 180 -20.00 -3.80 -3.39
C ALA A 180 -19.73 -5.15 -4.07
N VAL A 181 -19.36 -5.15 -5.36
CA VAL A 181 -18.88 -6.33 -6.10
C VAL A 181 -17.35 -6.31 -6.05
N ARG A 182 -16.78 -7.25 -5.29
CA ARG A 182 -15.31 -7.38 -5.21
C ARG A 182 -14.78 -7.95 -6.52
N PRO A 183 -13.72 -7.36 -7.09
CA PRO A 183 -13.03 -7.99 -8.22
C PRO A 183 -12.56 -9.40 -7.87
N VAL A 184 -12.60 -10.31 -8.83
CA VAL A 184 -12.17 -11.70 -8.66
C VAL A 184 -10.75 -11.88 -9.18
N VAL A 185 -9.85 -12.30 -8.30
CA VAL A 185 -8.46 -12.67 -8.66
C VAL A 185 -8.34 -14.18 -8.71
N GLY A 186 -8.11 -14.74 -9.90
CA GLY A 186 -7.76 -16.15 -10.07
C GLY A 186 -6.30 -16.38 -9.67
N LEU A 187 -6.05 -17.26 -8.72
CA LEU A 187 -4.71 -17.54 -8.20
C LEU A 187 -4.20 -18.91 -8.69
N ILE A 188 -3.04 -18.92 -9.36
CA ILE A 188 -2.24 -20.10 -9.65
C ILE A 188 -0.89 -19.93 -8.93
N ALA A 189 -0.58 -20.78 -7.96
CA ALA A 189 0.65 -20.70 -7.20
C ALA A 189 1.41 -22.04 -7.22
N GLY A 190 2.68 -22.02 -7.59
CA GLY A 190 3.60 -23.16 -7.52
C GLY A 190 4.25 -23.34 -6.14
N VAL A 191 4.06 -22.36 -5.24
CA VAL A 191 4.52 -22.40 -3.85
C VAL A 191 3.34 -22.26 -2.89
N PRO A 192 3.44 -22.74 -1.64
CA PRO A 192 2.36 -22.70 -0.68
C PRO A 192 2.17 -21.28 -0.12
N VAL A 193 1.42 -20.44 -0.84
CA VAL A 193 1.08 -19.06 -0.46
C VAL A 193 -0.14 -18.98 0.47
N GLU A 194 -0.93 -20.07 0.54
CA GLU A 194 -2.10 -20.20 1.41
C GLU A 194 -1.76 -21.01 2.67
N PRO A 195 -2.54 -20.86 3.75
CA PRO A 195 -2.37 -21.71 4.93
C PRO A 195 -2.44 -23.19 4.56
N SER A 196 -1.46 -23.96 4.98
CA SER A 196 -1.36 -25.39 4.62
C SER A 196 -0.73 -26.20 5.76
N PHE A 197 -1.03 -27.49 5.80
CA PHE A 197 -0.37 -28.38 6.73
C PHE A 197 1.03 -28.76 6.21
N ASP A 198 2.05 -28.41 6.98
CA ASP A 198 3.43 -28.78 6.66
C ASP A 198 3.75 -30.16 7.25
N GLN A 199 3.90 -31.14 6.39
CA GLN A 199 4.19 -32.53 6.78
C GLN A 199 5.58 -32.69 7.42
N PHE A 200 6.52 -31.78 7.18
CA PHE A 200 7.88 -31.86 7.71
C PHE A 200 7.96 -31.30 9.13
N SER A 201 7.29 -30.19 9.40
CA SER A 201 7.25 -29.60 10.75
C SER A 201 6.14 -30.19 11.60
N GLY A 202 5.16 -30.88 11.02
CA GLY A 202 3.98 -31.42 11.69
C GLY A 202 3.00 -30.36 12.18
N GLY A 203 3.09 -29.11 11.66
CA GLY A 203 2.28 -27.97 12.06
C GLY A 203 1.54 -27.32 10.89
N MET A 204 0.68 -26.35 11.23
CA MET A 204 0.08 -25.47 10.22
C MET A 204 1.11 -24.41 9.81
N ARG A 205 1.37 -24.31 8.51
CA ARG A 205 2.09 -23.16 7.94
C ARG A 205 1.09 -22.03 7.73
N GLU A 206 1.43 -20.86 8.18
CA GLU A 206 0.68 -19.66 7.85
C GLU A 206 0.84 -19.32 6.35
N GLY A 207 -0.21 -18.79 5.74
CA GLY A 207 -0.16 -18.25 4.38
C GLY A 207 0.68 -16.97 4.34
N TRP A 208 0.94 -16.49 3.14
CA TRP A 208 1.62 -15.21 2.96
C TRP A 208 0.73 -14.04 3.40
N ALA A 209 1.30 -13.12 4.17
CA ALA A 209 0.59 -11.93 4.63
C ALA A 209 0.04 -11.09 3.46
N SER A 210 0.77 -11.03 2.34
CA SER A 210 0.33 -10.34 1.12
C SER A 210 -0.95 -10.94 0.52
N ILE A 211 -1.09 -12.27 0.53
CA ILE A 211 -2.31 -12.95 0.05
C ILE A 211 -3.47 -12.74 1.05
N ALA A 212 -3.18 -12.72 2.34
CA ALA A 212 -4.18 -12.41 3.35
C ALA A 212 -4.73 -10.99 3.18
N GLN A 213 -3.85 -9.99 2.98
CA GLN A 213 -4.24 -8.61 2.70
C GLN A 213 -5.01 -8.46 1.37
N LEU A 214 -4.57 -9.19 0.33
CA LEU A 214 -5.28 -9.17 -0.96
C LEU A 214 -6.74 -9.65 -0.80
N ARG A 215 -6.98 -10.67 0.03
CA ARG A 215 -8.32 -11.20 0.32
C ARG A 215 -9.24 -10.24 1.07
N GLU A 216 -8.68 -9.24 1.71
CA GLU A 216 -9.49 -8.18 2.33
C GLU A 216 -10.11 -7.24 1.29
N LEU A 217 -9.44 -7.07 0.14
CA LEU A 217 -9.85 -6.13 -0.92
C LEU A 217 -10.61 -6.80 -2.06
N VAL A 218 -10.24 -8.05 -2.41
CA VAL A 218 -10.75 -8.78 -3.58
C VAL A 218 -11.14 -10.20 -3.21
N GLU A 219 -11.94 -10.84 -4.06
CA GLU A 219 -12.20 -12.28 -3.98
C GLU A 219 -11.03 -13.04 -4.60
N VAL A 220 -10.32 -13.87 -3.83
CA VAL A 220 -9.22 -14.72 -4.34
C VAL A 220 -9.72 -16.14 -4.53
N LYS A 221 -9.76 -16.58 -5.80
CA LYS A 221 -10.20 -17.89 -6.23
C LYS A 221 -8.99 -18.75 -6.61
N SER A 222 -8.65 -19.75 -5.79
CA SER A 222 -7.54 -20.67 -6.10
C SER A 222 -7.92 -21.62 -7.23
N LEU A 223 -7.14 -21.57 -8.32
CA LEU A 223 -7.37 -22.37 -9.54
C LEU A 223 -6.51 -23.65 -9.60
N GLY A 224 -5.43 -23.70 -8.79
CA GLY A 224 -4.46 -24.79 -8.82
C GLY A 224 -3.52 -24.74 -10.04
N THR A 225 -2.42 -25.51 -9.97
CA THR A 225 -1.39 -25.56 -11.03
C THR A 225 -1.83 -26.36 -12.25
N ASP A 226 -2.90 -27.17 -12.15
CA ASP A 226 -3.45 -27.97 -13.24
C ASP A 226 -4.75 -27.38 -13.80
N ALA A 227 -4.95 -26.06 -13.66
CA ALA A 227 -6.12 -25.34 -14.09
C ALA A 227 -6.50 -25.64 -15.55
N GLY A 228 -7.81 -25.76 -15.78
CA GLY A 228 -8.43 -25.76 -17.11
C GLY A 228 -8.72 -24.33 -17.58
N PRO A 229 -9.74 -24.14 -18.45
CA PRO A 229 -10.13 -22.81 -18.92
C PRO A 229 -10.42 -21.88 -17.75
N ILE A 230 -9.89 -20.66 -17.83
CA ILE A 230 -10.13 -19.61 -16.83
C ILE A 230 -11.48 -18.99 -17.10
N GLY A 231 -12.32 -18.88 -16.07
CA GLY A 231 -13.68 -18.37 -16.20
C GLY A 231 -13.73 -16.87 -16.53
N GLU A 232 -14.82 -16.45 -17.15
CA GLU A 232 -15.09 -15.03 -17.43
C GLU A 232 -15.32 -14.20 -16.17
N ASP A 233 -15.54 -14.87 -15.03
CA ASP A 233 -15.68 -14.28 -13.71
C ASP A 233 -14.35 -13.85 -13.08
N VAL A 234 -13.22 -14.14 -13.71
CA VAL A 234 -11.88 -13.75 -13.24
C VAL A 234 -11.49 -12.42 -13.88
N ASP A 235 -11.37 -11.37 -13.07
CA ASP A 235 -10.97 -10.03 -13.55
C ASP A 235 -9.46 -9.90 -13.74
N VAL A 236 -8.68 -10.58 -12.89
CA VAL A 236 -7.21 -10.60 -12.92
C VAL A 236 -6.71 -11.99 -12.61
N LEU A 237 -5.77 -12.49 -13.40
CA LEU A 237 -5.06 -13.74 -13.13
C LEU A 237 -3.72 -13.45 -12.44
N LEU A 238 -3.53 -13.98 -11.24
CA LEU A 238 -2.29 -13.92 -10.49
C LEU A 238 -1.57 -15.27 -10.53
N VAL A 239 -0.40 -15.30 -11.14
CA VAL A 239 0.44 -16.51 -11.26
C VAL A 239 1.72 -16.30 -10.44
N ILE A 240 1.90 -17.09 -9.40
CA ILE A 240 3.04 -17.00 -8.49
C ILE A 240 3.91 -18.25 -8.64
N HIS A 241 5.16 -18.02 -8.99
CA HIS A 241 6.19 -19.06 -9.07
C HIS A 241 5.73 -20.30 -9.88
N PRO A 242 5.36 -20.13 -11.16
CA PRO A 242 4.92 -21.25 -12.01
C PRO A 242 6.07 -22.21 -12.29
N GLN A 243 5.94 -23.44 -11.81
CA GLN A 243 6.88 -24.53 -12.08
C GLN A 243 6.15 -25.63 -12.84
N ASP A 244 6.72 -26.09 -13.94
CA ASP A 244 6.26 -27.24 -14.72
C ASP A 244 4.75 -27.29 -14.96
N LEU A 245 4.12 -26.14 -15.26
CA LEU A 245 2.70 -26.07 -15.53
C LEU A 245 2.33 -26.98 -16.71
N PRO A 246 1.27 -27.79 -16.60
CA PRO A 246 0.81 -28.62 -17.70
C PRO A 246 0.46 -27.81 -18.95
N PRO A 247 0.63 -28.39 -20.16
CA PRO A 247 0.27 -27.69 -21.41
C PRO A 247 -1.14 -27.12 -21.44
N LYS A 248 -2.10 -27.80 -20.80
CA LYS A 248 -3.48 -27.32 -20.69
C LYS A 248 -3.60 -26.02 -19.90
N THR A 249 -2.82 -25.88 -18.82
CA THR A 249 -2.82 -24.68 -17.98
C THR A 249 -2.12 -23.52 -18.68
N LEU A 250 -0.97 -23.80 -19.34
CA LEU A 250 -0.29 -22.79 -20.17
C LEU A 250 -1.21 -22.30 -21.29
N TYR A 251 -1.95 -23.21 -21.95
CA TYR A 251 -2.93 -22.83 -22.96
C TYR A 251 -4.06 -21.99 -22.37
N ALA A 252 -4.57 -22.34 -21.19
CA ALA A 252 -5.62 -21.56 -20.52
C ALA A 252 -5.16 -20.15 -20.18
N ILE A 253 -3.93 -19.98 -19.67
CA ILE A 253 -3.32 -18.66 -19.40
C ILE A 253 -3.18 -17.86 -20.70
N ASP A 254 -2.66 -18.48 -21.77
CA ASP A 254 -2.50 -17.82 -23.07
C ASP A 254 -3.84 -17.32 -23.62
N GLN A 255 -4.86 -18.19 -23.63
CA GLN A 255 -6.19 -17.82 -24.11
C GLN A 255 -6.86 -16.71 -23.27
N TYR A 256 -6.65 -16.72 -21.94
CA TYR A 256 -7.13 -15.68 -21.06
C TYR A 256 -6.50 -14.32 -21.41
N VAL A 257 -5.18 -14.27 -21.59
CA VAL A 257 -4.45 -13.04 -21.96
C VAL A 257 -4.82 -12.57 -23.36
N LEU A 258 -4.89 -13.48 -24.35
CA LEU A 258 -5.29 -13.16 -25.72
C LEU A 258 -6.75 -12.69 -25.80
N GLY A 259 -7.59 -13.12 -24.89
CA GLY A 259 -8.97 -12.66 -24.71
C GLY A 259 -9.09 -11.26 -24.08
N GLY A 260 -7.97 -10.62 -23.73
CA GLY A 260 -7.93 -9.30 -23.05
C GLY A 260 -7.90 -9.38 -21.53
N GLY A 261 -7.74 -10.57 -20.96
CA GLY A 261 -7.58 -10.78 -19.51
C GLY A 261 -6.26 -10.18 -19.00
N LYS A 262 -6.27 -9.74 -17.75
CA LYS A 262 -5.12 -9.10 -17.08
C LYS A 262 -4.33 -10.16 -16.33
N LEU A 263 -3.03 -10.24 -16.58
CA LEU A 263 -2.13 -11.19 -15.95
C LEU A 263 -1.08 -10.46 -15.09
N ILE A 264 -0.92 -10.90 -13.85
CA ILE A 264 0.24 -10.59 -13.00
C ILE A 264 1.00 -11.89 -12.79
N ALA A 265 2.26 -11.95 -13.22
CA ALA A 265 3.08 -13.15 -13.10
C ALA A 265 4.39 -12.85 -12.35
N PHE A 266 4.65 -13.63 -11.31
CA PHE A 266 5.92 -13.62 -10.58
C PHE A 266 6.74 -14.85 -10.99
N VAL A 267 7.82 -14.61 -11.71
CA VAL A 267 8.79 -15.62 -12.14
C VAL A 267 10.14 -15.33 -11.50
N ASP A 268 10.89 -16.39 -11.17
CA ASP A 268 12.10 -16.25 -10.37
C ASP A 268 13.14 -17.31 -10.83
N PRO A 269 14.41 -16.92 -11.08
CA PRO A 269 15.47 -17.87 -11.37
C PRO A 269 15.84 -18.70 -10.14
N LYS A 270 15.58 -18.17 -8.94
CA LYS A 270 15.86 -18.85 -7.67
C LYS A 270 14.98 -18.32 -6.56
N SER A 271 13.94 -19.05 -6.19
CA SER A 271 13.05 -18.68 -5.08
C SER A 271 13.46 -19.37 -3.77
N ASP A 272 13.77 -18.60 -2.75
CA ASP A 272 14.01 -19.10 -1.40
C ASP A 272 12.72 -19.52 -0.66
N SER A 273 11.56 -19.12 -1.18
CA SER A 273 10.24 -19.51 -0.68
C SER A 273 9.81 -20.90 -1.18
N ASP A 274 10.49 -21.43 -2.20
CA ASP A 274 10.22 -22.76 -2.71
C ASP A 274 10.73 -23.82 -1.71
N PRO A 275 9.88 -24.77 -1.27
CA PRO A 275 10.32 -25.90 -0.45
C PRO A 275 11.48 -26.72 -1.06
N ALA A 276 11.55 -26.82 -2.38
CA ALA A 276 12.64 -27.49 -3.09
C ALA A 276 13.99 -26.82 -2.86
N ALA A 277 14.02 -25.50 -2.70
CA ALA A 277 15.25 -24.75 -2.40
C ALA A 277 15.90 -25.19 -1.07
N ARG A 278 15.10 -25.69 -0.13
CA ARG A 278 15.57 -26.16 1.19
C ARG A 278 16.03 -27.61 1.20
N MET A 279 15.60 -28.42 0.23
CA MET A 279 15.86 -29.85 0.13
C MET A 279 16.95 -30.19 -0.89
N GLY A 280 17.24 -29.26 -1.81
CA GLY A 280 18.15 -29.48 -2.92
C GLY A 280 19.63 -29.53 -2.51
N GLY A 281 20.34 -30.54 -3.02
CA GLY A 281 21.79 -30.58 -3.00
C GLY A 281 22.41 -29.73 -4.12
N PRO A 282 23.75 -29.71 -4.21
CA PRO A 282 24.48 -28.89 -5.21
C PRO A 282 24.12 -29.15 -6.68
N MET A 283 23.52 -30.28 -6.97
CA MET A 283 23.17 -30.71 -8.35
C MET A 283 21.78 -30.23 -8.80
N GLU A 284 20.98 -29.60 -7.92
CA GLU A 284 19.61 -29.15 -8.20
C GLU A 284 19.48 -27.64 -8.26
N ALA A 285 20.50 -26.96 -8.73
CA ALA A 285 20.55 -25.49 -8.82
C ALA A 285 19.39 -24.82 -9.59
N GLY A 286 18.65 -25.59 -10.39
CA GLY A 286 17.45 -25.13 -11.10
C GLY A 286 16.12 -25.56 -10.48
N ALA A 287 16.13 -26.36 -9.41
CA ALA A 287 14.91 -26.93 -8.84
C ALA A 287 13.99 -25.87 -8.20
N SER A 288 14.52 -24.72 -7.83
CA SER A 288 13.76 -23.59 -7.26
C SER A 288 13.49 -22.46 -8.25
N ALA A 289 13.69 -22.71 -9.56
CA ALA A 289 13.38 -21.74 -10.59
C ALA A 289 11.93 -21.90 -11.08
N SER A 290 11.35 -20.81 -11.51
CA SER A 290 10.04 -20.78 -12.13
C SER A 290 10.05 -20.03 -13.44
N SER A 291 9.22 -20.39 -14.38
CA SER A 291 9.13 -19.74 -15.67
C SER A 291 7.79 -19.97 -16.37
N LEU A 292 7.36 -18.98 -17.11
CA LEU A 292 6.33 -19.11 -18.15
C LEU A 292 6.99 -19.13 -19.54
N ALA A 293 8.20 -19.71 -19.69
CA ALA A 293 9.03 -19.58 -20.88
C ALA A 293 8.27 -19.79 -22.22
N PRO A 294 7.39 -20.82 -22.39
CA PRO A 294 6.68 -20.98 -23.67
C PRO A 294 5.77 -19.82 -24.01
N LEU A 295 5.20 -19.14 -23.01
CA LEU A 295 4.32 -17.98 -23.19
C LEU A 295 5.12 -16.70 -23.36
N LEU A 296 6.04 -16.42 -22.43
CA LEU A 296 6.91 -15.25 -22.47
C LEU A 296 7.65 -15.16 -23.81
N ASP A 297 8.18 -16.30 -24.28
CA ASP A 297 8.86 -16.38 -25.56
C ASP A 297 7.98 -15.96 -26.75
N ARG A 298 6.73 -16.43 -26.77
CA ARG A 298 5.76 -16.10 -27.82
C ARG A 298 5.26 -14.67 -27.72
N TRP A 299 5.12 -14.15 -26.50
CA TRP A 299 4.72 -12.79 -26.24
C TRP A 299 5.84 -11.77 -26.49
N GLY A 300 7.07 -12.23 -26.77
CA GLY A 300 8.19 -11.37 -27.09
C GLY A 300 8.95 -10.84 -25.86
N ILE A 301 8.86 -11.58 -24.74
CA ILE A 301 9.58 -11.28 -23.50
C ILE A 301 10.69 -12.32 -23.32
N GLN A 302 11.88 -11.85 -22.98
CA GLN A 302 13.03 -12.67 -22.63
C GLN A 302 13.15 -12.77 -21.11
N PHE A 303 13.30 -13.99 -20.60
CA PHE A 303 13.59 -14.30 -19.20
C PHE A 303 14.46 -15.56 -19.14
N ASP A 304 15.61 -15.48 -18.48
CA ASP A 304 16.56 -16.61 -18.35
C ASP A 304 16.61 -17.09 -16.90
N THR A 305 16.05 -18.27 -16.64
CA THR A 305 16.07 -18.93 -15.33
C THR A 305 17.47 -19.36 -14.88
N GLY A 306 18.44 -19.41 -15.77
CA GLY A 306 19.84 -19.71 -15.46
C GLY A 306 20.65 -18.50 -14.96
N GLN A 307 20.05 -17.31 -14.91
CA GLN A 307 20.74 -16.07 -14.59
C GLN A 307 20.05 -15.33 -13.43
N VAL A 308 20.86 -14.84 -12.51
CA VAL A 308 20.47 -13.96 -11.39
C VAL A 308 21.11 -12.60 -11.60
N LEU A 309 20.37 -11.54 -11.33
CA LEU A 309 20.86 -10.18 -11.34
C LEU A 309 21.81 -9.96 -10.15
N GLY A 310 23.03 -9.55 -10.41
CA GLY A 310 23.94 -8.97 -9.46
C GLY A 310 24.09 -7.48 -9.72
N ASP A 311 23.99 -6.65 -8.69
CA ASP A 311 24.12 -5.21 -8.77
C ASP A 311 25.06 -4.72 -7.66
N ARG A 312 26.20 -4.16 -8.03
CA ARG A 312 27.18 -3.66 -7.07
C ARG A 312 26.81 -2.26 -6.57
N GLY A 313 26.14 -1.46 -7.39
CA GLY A 313 25.70 -0.11 -7.03
C GLY A 313 24.57 -0.12 -5.98
N LEU A 314 23.62 -1.05 -6.14
CA LEU A 314 22.41 -1.17 -5.31
C LEU A 314 22.45 -2.35 -4.34
N GLY A 315 23.57 -3.09 -4.29
CA GLY A 315 23.74 -4.25 -3.40
C GLY A 315 23.71 -3.85 -1.93
N LEU A 316 22.84 -4.50 -1.15
CA LEU A 316 22.65 -4.19 0.26
C LEU A 316 23.78 -4.78 1.12
N THR A 317 24.11 -4.08 2.20
CA THR A 317 25.03 -4.55 3.24
C THR A 317 24.25 -5.35 4.27
N VAL A 318 24.45 -6.66 4.31
CA VAL A 318 23.71 -7.59 5.15
C VAL A 318 24.64 -8.53 5.91
N ALA A 319 24.23 -9.02 7.06
CA ALA A 319 24.87 -10.11 7.79
C ALA A 319 24.17 -11.41 7.38
N MET A 320 24.85 -12.28 6.62
CA MET A 320 24.28 -13.52 6.11
C MET A 320 24.11 -14.59 7.21
N ARG A 321 24.91 -14.51 8.29
CA ARG A 321 24.82 -15.40 9.45
C ARG A 321 24.90 -14.63 10.76
N PRO A 322 24.25 -15.14 11.83
CA PRO A 322 24.39 -14.54 13.15
C PRO A 322 25.87 -14.46 13.60
N GLY A 323 26.35 -13.26 13.95
CA GLY A 323 27.70 -13.01 14.41
C GLY A 323 28.74 -12.72 13.31
N GLU A 324 28.37 -12.80 12.05
CA GLU A 324 29.23 -12.31 10.96
C GLU A 324 29.11 -10.78 10.81
N PRO A 325 30.20 -10.09 10.52
CA PRO A 325 30.11 -8.66 10.18
C PRO A 325 29.30 -8.47 8.90
N PRO A 326 28.45 -7.43 8.81
CA PRO A 326 27.72 -7.12 7.60
C PRO A 326 28.67 -6.88 6.42
N SER A 327 28.34 -7.43 5.25
CA SER A 327 29.09 -7.26 4.00
C SER A 327 28.13 -6.99 2.85
N GLN A 328 28.60 -6.31 1.82
CA GLN A 328 27.79 -6.01 0.65
C GLN A 328 27.51 -7.29 -0.13
N HIS A 329 26.23 -7.54 -0.41
CA HIS A 329 25.76 -8.69 -1.17
C HIS A 329 25.08 -8.25 -2.48
N ILE A 330 25.73 -8.49 -3.61
CA ILE A 330 25.32 -7.95 -4.92
C ILE A 330 24.01 -8.53 -5.48
N ALA A 331 23.54 -9.67 -4.97
CA ALA A 331 22.25 -10.25 -5.37
C ALA A 331 21.13 -10.00 -4.35
N ILE A 332 21.39 -9.21 -3.31
CA ILE A 332 20.36 -8.63 -2.44
C ILE A 332 20.34 -7.15 -2.75
N VAL A 333 19.40 -6.74 -3.59
CA VAL A 333 19.40 -5.42 -4.22
C VAL A 333 18.29 -4.58 -3.60
N GLY A 334 18.64 -3.38 -3.15
CA GLY A 334 17.71 -2.38 -2.66
C GLY A 334 17.44 -1.33 -3.74
N LEU A 335 16.34 -1.47 -4.43
CA LEU A 335 15.90 -0.55 -5.48
C LEU A 335 15.25 0.66 -4.80
N ASP A 336 15.89 1.80 -4.92
CA ASP A 336 15.42 3.08 -4.40
C ASP A 336 14.50 3.81 -5.41
N ARG A 337 14.09 5.03 -5.08
CA ARG A 337 13.22 5.83 -5.94
C ARG A 337 13.81 6.12 -7.33
N GLU A 338 15.12 6.24 -7.45
CA GLU A 338 15.79 6.51 -8.73
C GLU A 338 15.77 5.27 -9.64
N SER A 339 15.65 4.09 -9.03
CA SER A 339 15.55 2.79 -9.70
C SER A 339 14.11 2.43 -10.10
N MET A 340 13.13 3.31 -9.81
CA MET A 340 11.70 3.07 -10.03
C MET A 340 11.09 4.06 -11.02
N ASN A 341 10.08 3.60 -11.76
CA ASN A 341 9.28 4.49 -12.60
C ASN A 341 8.40 5.38 -11.71
N ALA A 342 8.70 6.69 -11.68
CA ALA A 342 7.98 7.66 -10.86
C ALA A 342 6.59 8.03 -11.42
N ASP A 343 6.32 7.72 -12.68
CA ASP A 343 5.07 8.07 -13.36
C ASP A 343 4.03 6.94 -13.27
N ASP A 344 4.45 5.72 -12.88
CA ASP A 344 3.54 4.59 -12.73
C ASP A 344 2.95 4.53 -11.31
N VAL A 345 1.64 4.24 -11.23
CA VAL A 345 0.89 4.16 -9.97
C VAL A 345 1.42 3.09 -9.02
N VAL A 346 2.00 2.01 -9.55
CA VAL A 346 2.52 0.89 -8.75
C VAL A 346 3.79 1.27 -8.00
N THR A 347 4.65 2.09 -8.62
CA THR A 347 6.00 2.39 -8.10
C THR A 347 6.15 3.80 -7.57
N SER A 348 5.33 4.76 -8.02
CA SER A 348 5.46 6.19 -7.69
C SER A 348 5.38 6.52 -6.19
N ALA A 349 4.71 5.68 -5.40
CA ALA A 349 4.55 5.88 -3.96
C ALA A 349 5.54 5.04 -3.11
N LEU A 350 6.39 4.24 -3.75
CA LEU A 350 7.36 3.39 -3.04
C LEU A 350 8.68 4.15 -2.83
N ASP A 351 9.30 3.92 -1.68
CA ASP A 351 10.61 4.48 -1.34
C ASP A 351 11.75 3.49 -1.62
N LEU A 352 11.47 2.20 -1.37
CA LEU A 352 12.46 1.13 -1.45
C LEU A 352 11.77 -0.20 -1.75
N VAL A 353 12.32 -0.95 -2.70
CA VAL A 353 11.94 -2.35 -2.97
C VAL A 353 13.17 -3.23 -2.87
N ASN A 354 13.15 -4.18 -1.93
CA ASN A 354 14.24 -5.13 -1.78
C ASN A 354 13.92 -6.41 -2.55
N VAL A 355 14.87 -6.84 -3.39
CA VAL A 355 14.78 -8.10 -4.12
C VAL A 355 16.02 -8.95 -3.82
N MET A 356 15.84 -10.27 -3.77
CA MET A 356 16.93 -11.21 -3.54
C MET A 356 16.94 -12.26 -4.61
N THR A 357 18.11 -12.51 -5.21
CA THR A 357 18.32 -13.49 -6.29
C THR A 357 17.34 -13.35 -7.47
N ALA A 358 16.87 -12.14 -7.74
CA ALA A 358 15.95 -11.87 -8.82
C ALA A 358 16.61 -12.07 -10.20
N GLY A 359 15.78 -12.39 -11.19
CA GLY A 359 16.17 -12.36 -12.61
C GLY A 359 15.90 -11.00 -13.25
N ALA A 360 16.11 -10.93 -14.55
CA ALA A 360 15.78 -9.77 -15.36
C ALA A 360 14.85 -10.14 -16.52
N LEU A 361 13.91 -9.24 -16.81
CA LEU A 361 13.03 -9.31 -17.98
C LEU A 361 13.55 -8.35 -19.06
N ALA A 362 13.48 -8.76 -20.31
CA ALA A 362 13.82 -7.91 -21.43
C ALA A 362 12.83 -8.11 -22.59
N LYS A 363 12.62 -7.06 -23.37
CA LYS A 363 11.90 -7.16 -24.64
C LYS A 363 12.78 -7.84 -25.67
N LYS A 364 12.25 -8.82 -26.40
CA LYS A 364 12.95 -9.44 -27.54
C LYS A 364 13.04 -8.49 -28.71
N ASP A 365 14.14 -8.60 -29.46
CA ASP A 365 14.34 -7.83 -30.68
C ASP A 365 13.20 -8.09 -31.68
N GLY A 366 12.59 -7.01 -32.19
CA GLY A 366 11.50 -7.07 -33.15
C GLY A 366 10.14 -7.46 -32.58
N ALA A 367 9.99 -7.66 -31.28
CA ALA A 367 8.68 -7.92 -30.68
C ALA A 367 7.75 -6.70 -30.76
N ALA A 368 6.52 -6.93 -31.20
CA ALA A 368 5.49 -5.88 -31.37
C ALA A 368 4.68 -5.70 -30.05
N ILE A 369 5.39 -5.48 -28.93
CA ILE A 369 4.78 -5.22 -27.63
C ILE A 369 5.28 -3.87 -27.09
N GLU A 370 4.50 -3.22 -26.26
CA GLU A 370 4.97 -2.18 -25.36
C GLU A 370 5.60 -2.84 -24.14
N PHE A 371 6.77 -2.38 -23.75
CA PHE A 371 7.51 -2.89 -22.62
C PHE A 371 7.96 -1.71 -21.78
N GLU A 372 7.40 -1.59 -20.59
CA GLU A 372 7.68 -0.50 -19.66
C GLU A 372 8.32 -1.06 -18.39
N PRO A 373 9.62 -0.78 -18.15
CA PRO A 373 10.28 -1.17 -16.92
C PRO A 373 9.74 -0.34 -15.74
N LEU A 374 9.24 -1.00 -14.69
CA LEU A 374 8.85 -0.35 -13.44
C LEU A 374 9.99 -0.28 -12.44
N LEU A 375 10.89 -1.28 -12.47
CA LEU A 375 12.06 -1.40 -11.62
C LEU A 375 13.27 -1.66 -12.52
N GLN A 376 14.36 -0.95 -12.29
CA GLN A 376 15.59 -1.09 -13.05
C GLN A 376 16.81 -1.23 -12.15
N SER A 377 17.79 -2.05 -12.57
CA SER A 377 19.10 -2.11 -11.95
C SER A 377 19.94 -0.86 -12.25
N SER A 378 21.04 -0.69 -11.53
CA SER A 378 22.02 0.33 -11.85
C SER A 378 22.90 -0.05 -13.07
N ASP A 379 23.66 0.92 -13.57
CA ASP A 379 24.68 0.67 -14.61
C ASP A 379 25.81 -0.25 -14.12
N ASP A 380 25.93 -0.48 -12.80
CA ASP A 380 26.91 -1.37 -12.18
C ASP A 380 26.34 -2.77 -11.90
N ALA A 381 25.46 -3.24 -12.80
CA ALA A 381 24.79 -4.52 -12.74
C ALA A 381 25.28 -5.51 -13.81
N ALA A 382 25.08 -6.79 -13.56
CA ALA A 382 25.29 -7.86 -14.52
C ALA A 382 24.44 -9.10 -14.20
N LEU A 383 24.07 -9.85 -15.23
CA LEU A 383 23.50 -11.19 -15.06
C LEU A 383 24.60 -12.21 -14.77
N MET A 384 24.40 -13.01 -13.75
CA MET A 384 25.34 -14.02 -13.26
C MET A 384 24.71 -15.41 -13.25
N PRO A 385 25.47 -16.49 -13.52
CA PRO A 385 24.91 -17.82 -13.46
C PRO A 385 24.25 -18.13 -12.11
N ALA A 386 22.99 -18.56 -12.12
CA ALA A 386 22.20 -18.85 -10.93
C ALA A 386 22.86 -19.90 -10.01
N VAL A 387 23.64 -20.83 -10.59
CA VAL A 387 24.40 -21.83 -9.83
C VAL A 387 25.38 -21.21 -8.82
N ARG A 388 25.86 -19.99 -9.04
CA ARG A 388 26.73 -19.29 -8.08
C ARG A 388 26.04 -18.97 -6.76
N PHE A 389 24.72 -18.96 -6.75
CA PHE A 389 23.86 -18.61 -5.61
C PHE A 389 23.23 -19.84 -4.93
N SER A 390 23.57 -21.07 -5.38
CA SER A 390 23.01 -22.32 -4.83
C SER A 390 23.47 -22.61 -3.39
N PHE A 391 24.61 -22.08 -2.98
CA PHE A 391 25.10 -22.14 -1.60
C PHE A 391 25.32 -20.71 -1.16
N LEU A 392 24.75 -20.28 -0.07
CA LEU A 392 25.00 -18.97 0.53
C LEU A 392 26.48 -18.54 0.31
N PRO A 393 26.82 -18.00 -0.87
CA PRO A 393 28.20 -17.72 -1.20
C PRO A 393 28.67 -16.58 -0.32
N ASP A 394 29.94 -16.64 0.07
CA ASP A 394 30.62 -15.50 0.65
C ASP A 394 30.47 -14.29 -0.29
N SER A 395 30.02 -13.18 0.25
CA SER A 395 29.81 -11.94 -0.52
C SER A 395 31.06 -11.53 -1.32
N GLY A 396 32.27 -11.78 -0.75
CA GLY A 396 33.53 -11.54 -1.43
C GLY A 396 33.72 -12.41 -2.66
N ALA A 397 33.34 -13.69 -2.59
CA ALA A 397 33.45 -14.62 -3.71
C ALA A 397 32.47 -14.27 -4.87
N LEU A 398 31.37 -13.57 -4.60
CA LEU A 398 30.45 -13.06 -5.63
C LEU A 398 31.05 -11.90 -6.41
N LEU A 399 31.85 -11.06 -5.75
CA LEU A 399 32.52 -9.93 -6.36
C LEU A 399 33.73 -10.35 -7.22
N ASP A 400 34.31 -11.54 -6.94
CA ASP A 400 35.41 -12.07 -7.71
C ASP A 400 35.01 -12.31 -9.19
N GLY A 401 35.63 -11.56 -10.09
CA GLY A 401 35.34 -11.60 -11.52
C GLY A 401 34.02 -10.95 -11.94
N PHE A 402 33.31 -10.24 -11.04
CA PHE A 402 32.15 -9.44 -11.39
C PHE A 402 32.53 -8.33 -12.36
N LYS A 403 31.84 -8.28 -13.50
CA LYS A 403 32.01 -7.25 -14.54
C LYS A 403 30.63 -6.74 -14.89
N PRO A 404 30.34 -5.47 -14.63
CA PRO A 404 29.07 -4.88 -15.02
C PRO A 404 28.90 -4.89 -16.54
N THR A 405 27.67 -5.09 -16.96
CA THR A 405 27.30 -5.07 -18.39
C THR A 405 26.30 -3.96 -18.70
N GLY A 406 25.82 -3.27 -17.63
CA GLY A 406 24.80 -2.22 -17.72
C GLY A 406 23.40 -2.77 -17.70
#